data_f6ec83190b0165af530891c116a15992
#
_entry.id   f6ec83190b0165af530891c116a15992
#
_cell.length_a   1.000
_cell.length_b   1.000
_cell.length_c   1.000
_cell.angle_alpha   90.00
_cell.angle_beta   90.00
_cell.angle_gamma   90.00
#
_symmetry.space_group_name_H-M   'P 1'
#
loop_
_entity.id
_entity.type
_entity.pdbx_description
1 polymer ?
#
loop_
_entity_poly.entity_id
_entity_poly.type
_entity_poly.pdbx_seq_one_letter_code
_entity_poly.pdbx_strand_id
1 'polypeptide(L)'
;LGELGGTGKRTISVGNYTTRNVWTNFSGKKQSMLIDYPLNKINYTSSRGPASDGRVKPDVTAPGGMIFSAVSSYSDYYKESSANTVARATINGKSYYWGQMTGTSQASPFVAGVIATWLEANPELSPEDIQLILKKTARQDSHTGACPNSIYGYGKIDALAGIKEVLSPSAIDNLSTDKLYKLYRDGILFTSQAGKINLILSTPDGIIRYSDKTDVEPGTRIEWRELGLNTGLYILHINGFSEKIFVP
;
A
#
# COMPACT_ATOMS: atom_id res chain seq x y z
N LEU A 1 -7.96 -9.21 14.06
CA LEU A 1 -7.34 -9.56 12.77
C LEU A 1 -6.49 -10.79 12.98
N GLY A 2 -7.01 -11.94 12.50
CA GLY A 2 -6.24 -13.17 12.46
C GLY A 2 -5.23 -13.16 11.30
N GLU A 3 -4.51 -14.14 11.26
CA GLU A 3 -3.51 -14.71 10.37
C GLU A 3 -2.83 -13.82 9.32
N LEU A 4 -3.38 -13.52 8.16
CA LEU A 4 -2.59 -12.98 7.05
C LEU A 4 -2.40 -11.45 7.08
N GLY A 5 -3.38 -10.70 7.51
CA GLY A 5 -3.33 -9.23 7.44
C GLY A 5 -2.70 -8.55 8.66
N GLY A 6 -2.66 -9.20 9.81
CA GLY A 6 -2.23 -8.60 11.08
C GLY A 6 -0.78 -8.84 11.47
N THR A 7 -0.13 -9.86 10.92
CA THR A 7 1.17 -10.36 11.38
C THR A 7 2.36 -9.57 10.84
N GLY A 8 2.33 -9.15 9.59
CA GLY A 8 3.43 -8.41 8.98
C GLY A 8 3.55 -6.97 9.48
N LYS A 9 4.75 -6.54 9.85
CA LYS A 9 5.00 -5.14 10.26
C LYS A 9 4.87 -4.16 9.08
N ARG A 10 5.28 -4.60 7.88
CA ARG A 10 5.25 -3.81 6.64
C ARG A 10 4.00 -4.07 5.79
N THR A 11 3.18 -5.06 6.17
CA THR A 11 1.94 -5.39 5.47
C THR A 11 0.86 -4.38 5.82
N ILE A 12 0.22 -3.80 4.81
CA ILE A 12 -0.92 -2.92 4.96
C ILE A 12 -2.18 -3.77 5.02
N SER A 13 -2.86 -3.75 6.17
CA SER A 13 -4.13 -4.43 6.37
C SER A 13 -5.27 -3.48 6.04
N VAL A 14 -6.20 -3.95 5.23
CA VAL A 14 -7.30 -3.13 4.71
C VAL A 14 -8.64 -3.64 5.22
N GLY A 15 -9.38 -2.77 5.92
CA GLY A 15 -10.79 -2.99 6.19
C GLY A 15 -11.67 -2.53 5.03
N ASN A 16 -12.94 -2.94 5.00
CA ASN A 16 -13.86 -2.52 3.96
C ASN A 16 -15.09 -1.80 4.50
N TYR A 17 -15.49 -0.74 3.81
CA TYR A 17 -16.76 -0.06 4.07
C TYR A 17 -17.70 -0.15 2.86
N THR A 18 -18.99 0.06 3.12
CA THR A 18 -20.04 -0.05 2.12
C THR A 18 -20.16 1.23 1.31
N THR A 19 -20.02 1.15 0.00
CA THR A 19 -20.21 2.28 -0.92
C THR A 19 -21.52 2.19 -1.70
N ARG A 20 -22.11 1.01 -1.74
CA ARG A 20 -23.37 0.73 -2.44
C ARG A 20 -24.09 -0.41 -1.74
N ASN A 21 -25.40 -0.36 -1.70
CA ASN A 21 -26.26 -1.42 -1.16
C ASN A 21 -27.39 -1.83 -2.13
N VAL A 22 -27.51 -1.15 -3.27
CA VAL A 22 -28.49 -1.43 -4.32
C VAL A 22 -27.79 -1.36 -5.68
N TRP A 23 -28.19 -2.24 -6.61
CA TRP A 23 -27.72 -2.22 -8.00
C TRP A 23 -28.80 -2.70 -8.97
N THR A 24 -28.59 -2.45 -10.25
CA THR A 24 -29.38 -3.05 -11.33
C THR A 24 -28.53 -4.11 -12.00
N ASN A 25 -29.03 -5.33 -12.09
CA ASN A 25 -28.34 -6.42 -12.76
C ASN A 25 -28.42 -6.30 -14.28
N PHE A 26 -27.72 -7.15 -15.01
CA PHE A 26 -27.70 -7.16 -16.48
C PHE A 26 -29.07 -7.31 -17.11
N SER A 27 -29.96 -8.05 -16.46
CA SER A 27 -31.37 -8.22 -16.94
C SER A 27 -32.30 -7.04 -16.60
N GLY A 28 -31.78 -5.93 -16.10
CA GLY A 28 -32.54 -4.72 -15.76
C GLY A 28 -33.28 -4.79 -14.42
N LYS A 29 -33.14 -5.87 -13.66
CA LYS A 29 -33.81 -6.00 -12.35
C LYS A 29 -33.03 -5.30 -11.26
N LYS A 30 -33.73 -4.51 -10.46
CA LYS A 30 -33.19 -3.91 -9.24
C LYS A 30 -32.92 -4.99 -8.20
N GLN A 31 -31.72 -4.98 -7.64
CA GLN A 31 -31.22 -5.89 -6.63
C GLN A 31 -30.81 -5.11 -5.38
N SER A 32 -30.87 -5.74 -4.23
CA SER A 32 -30.37 -5.18 -2.97
C SER A 32 -29.75 -6.30 -2.15
N MET A 33 -28.91 -5.93 -1.20
CA MET A 33 -28.45 -6.90 -0.20
C MET A 33 -29.59 -7.32 0.71
N LEU A 34 -29.58 -8.59 1.13
CA LEU A 34 -30.56 -9.13 2.08
C LEU A 34 -30.44 -8.49 3.47
N ILE A 35 -29.24 -7.97 3.79
CA ILE A 35 -28.96 -7.28 5.05
C ILE A 35 -28.75 -5.82 4.71
N ASP A 36 -29.35 -4.92 5.49
CA ASP A 36 -29.15 -3.49 5.34
C ASP A 36 -27.71 -3.13 5.74
N TYR A 37 -26.93 -2.73 4.75
CA TYR A 37 -25.59 -2.20 4.93
C TYR A 37 -25.64 -0.68 4.78
N PRO A 38 -25.58 0.08 5.89
CA PRO A 38 -25.55 1.52 5.80
C PRO A 38 -24.36 1.99 4.98
N LEU A 39 -24.63 2.91 4.05
CA LEU A 39 -23.59 3.51 3.21
C LEU A 39 -22.55 4.22 4.06
N ASN A 40 -21.30 4.18 3.61
CA ASN A 40 -20.15 4.78 4.26
C ASN A 40 -19.77 4.20 5.64
N LYS A 41 -20.49 3.20 6.12
CA LYS A 41 -20.13 2.48 7.36
C LYS A 41 -19.29 1.24 7.07
N ILE A 42 -18.55 0.82 8.09
CA ILE A 42 -17.81 -0.44 8.04
C ILE A 42 -18.74 -1.59 7.65
N ASN A 43 -18.32 -2.40 6.71
CA ASN A 43 -19.07 -3.57 6.31
C ASN A 43 -18.90 -4.70 7.34
N TYR A 44 -19.92 -5.53 7.54
CA TYR A 44 -19.84 -6.62 8.51
C TYR A 44 -18.79 -7.68 8.15
N THR A 45 -18.43 -7.78 6.85
CA THR A 45 -17.37 -8.69 6.38
C THR A 45 -15.96 -8.19 6.71
N SER A 46 -15.83 -6.98 7.23
CA SER A 46 -14.54 -6.40 7.59
C SER A 46 -14.07 -6.94 8.94
N SER A 47 -12.92 -7.59 8.95
CA SER A 47 -12.26 -7.97 10.21
C SER A 47 -11.83 -6.73 10.99
N ARG A 48 -11.86 -6.83 12.30
CA ARG A 48 -11.50 -5.76 13.23
C ARG A 48 -10.24 -6.14 14.00
N GLY A 49 -9.44 -5.13 14.35
CA GLY A 49 -8.29 -5.27 15.22
C GLY A 49 -8.64 -5.21 16.70
N PRO A 50 -7.63 -5.01 17.55
CA PRO A 50 -6.22 -4.87 17.21
C PRO A 50 -5.58 -6.20 16.75
N ALA A 51 -4.31 -6.15 16.32
CA ALA A 51 -3.51 -7.37 16.17
C ALA A 51 -3.16 -7.94 17.54
N SER A 52 -2.74 -9.22 17.59
CA SER A 52 -2.43 -9.92 18.85
C SER A 52 -1.29 -9.26 19.64
N ASP A 53 -0.43 -8.51 18.98
CA ASP A 53 0.67 -7.74 19.59
C ASP A 53 0.27 -6.29 19.95
N GLY A 54 -1.02 -5.98 19.92
CA GLY A 54 -1.56 -4.67 20.31
C GLY A 54 -1.50 -3.59 19.23
N ARG A 55 -0.88 -3.85 18.06
CA ARG A 55 -0.85 -2.85 16.97
C ARG A 55 -2.24 -2.55 16.46
N VAL A 56 -2.47 -1.26 16.14
CA VAL A 56 -3.70 -0.85 15.47
C VAL A 56 -3.76 -1.49 14.08
N LYS A 57 -4.80 -2.27 13.86
CA LYS A 57 -5.16 -2.87 12.58
C LYS A 57 -6.69 -2.84 12.44
N PRO A 58 -7.27 -2.71 11.23
CA PRO A 58 -6.59 -2.50 9.96
C PRO A 58 -5.78 -1.21 9.96
N ASP A 59 -4.86 -1.02 9.00
CA ASP A 59 -4.15 0.25 8.84
C ASP A 59 -5.09 1.32 8.26
N VAL A 60 -5.92 0.94 7.30
CA VAL A 60 -6.83 1.84 6.58
C VAL A 60 -8.07 1.06 6.14
N THR A 61 -9.15 1.76 5.83
CA THR A 61 -10.32 1.18 5.18
C THR A 61 -10.50 1.73 3.77
N ALA A 62 -11.07 0.90 2.89
CA ALA A 62 -11.34 1.25 1.51
C ALA A 62 -12.72 0.73 1.07
N PRO A 63 -13.25 1.20 -0.09
CA PRO A 63 -14.43 0.62 -0.68
C PRO A 63 -14.30 -0.88 -0.89
N GLY A 64 -15.20 -1.66 -0.31
CA GLY A 64 -15.21 -3.12 -0.42
C GLY A 64 -16.61 -3.69 -0.40
N GLY A 65 -17.62 -2.87 -0.12
CA GLY A 65 -19.04 -3.25 -0.21
C GLY A 65 -19.61 -2.96 -1.58
N MET A 66 -20.06 -3.99 -2.29
CA MET A 66 -20.71 -3.91 -3.61
C MET A 66 -19.82 -3.28 -4.68
N ILE A 67 -18.65 -3.82 -4.86
CA ILE A 67 -17.69 -3.39 -5.88
C ILE A 67 -18.00 -4.11 -7.20
N PHE A 68 -18.05 -3.35 -8.28
CA PHE A 68 -18.22 -3.87 -9.64
C PHE A 68 -16.86 -3.96 -10.32
N SER A 69 -16.56 -5.14 -10.84
CA SER A 69 -15.31 -5.37 -11.57
C SER A 69 -15.50 -6.44 -12.64
N ALA A 70 -14.54 -6.52 -13.55
CA ALA A 70 -14.44 -7.62 -14.50
C ALA A 70 -14.29 -8.94 -13.73
N VAL A 71 -14.96 -9.96 -14.21
CA VAL A 71 -14.95 -11.30 -13.63
C VAL A 71 -14.46 -12.33 -14.64
N SER A 72 -14.00 -13.48 -14.16
CA SER A 72 -13.51 -14.53 -15.04
C SER A 72 -14.60 -14.98 -16.01
N SER A 73 -14.28 -15.01 -17.31
CA SER A 73 -15.17 -15.55 -18.35
C SER A 73 -15.39 -17.07 -18.26
N TYR A 74 -14.64 -17.74 -17.41
CA TYR A 74 -14.79 -19.18 -17.12
C TYR A 74 -15.62 -19.45 -15.87
N SER A 75 -16.07 -18.41 -15.17
CA SER A 75 -16.91 -18.56 -13.97
C SER A 75 -18.36 -18.83 -14.37
N ASP A 76 -18.92 -19.93 -13.87
CA ASP A 76 -20.33 -20.22 -14.01
C ASP A 76 -21.22 -19.36 -13.12
N TYR A 77 -20.66 -18.69 -12.14
CA TYR A 77 -21.39 -17.82 -11.22
C TYR A 77 -21.86 -16.52 -11.87
N TYR A 78 -21.09 -15.99 -12.84
CA TYR A 78 -21.39 -14.74 -13.53
C TYR A 78 -21.85 -15.01 -14.96
N LYS A 79 -23.17 -15.26 -15.11
CA LYS A 79 -23.84 -15.38 -16.39
C LYS A 79 -24.94 -14.32 -16.52
N GLU A 80 -25.55 -14.18 -17.68
CA GLU A 80 -26.62 -13.20 -17.90
C GLU A 80 -27.81 -13.36 -16.93
N SER A 81 -28.08 -14.58 -16.49
CA SER A 81 -29.15 -14.89 -15.53
C SER A 81 -28.78 -14.57 -14.08
N SER A 82 -27.53 -14.33 -13.78
CA SER A 82 -27.09 -14.07 -12.41
C SER A 82 -27.54 -12.70 -11.91
N ALA A 83 -28.08 -12.66 -10.69
CA ALA A 83 -28.41 -11.42 -10.00
C ALA A 83 -27.16 -10.52 -9.79
N ASN A 84 -25.99 -11.12 -9.73
CA ASN A 84 -24.72 -10.45 -9.47
C ASN A 84 -23.99 -9.97 -10.73
N THR A 85 -24.45 -10.33 -11.92
CA THR A 85 -23.92 -9.81 -13.19
C THR A 85 -24.53 -8.46 -13.50
N VAL A 86 -23.69 -7.45 -13.74
CA VAL A 86 -24.13 -6.06 -13.94
C VAL A 86 -23.94 -5.57 -15.36
N ALA A 87 -22.99 -6.13 -16.09
CA ALA A 87 -22.72 -5.77 -17.48
C ALA A 87 -22.11 -6.94 -18.26
N ARG A 88 -22.19 -6.85 -19.60
CA ARG A 88 -21.57 -7.78 -20.54
C ARG A 88 -20.98 -7.02 -21.73
N ALA A 89 -19.86 -7.49 -22.22
CA ALA A 89 -19.34 -7.17 -23.55
C ALA A 89 -19.11 -8.45 -24.34
N THR A 90 -19.28 -8.40 -25.66
CA THR A 90 -18.95 -9.52 -26.55
C THR A 90 -17.83 -9.09 -27.48
N ILE A 91 -16.73 -9.82 -27.46
CA ILE A 91 -15.53 -9.55 -28.26
C ILE A 91 -15.16 -10.85 -28.98
N ASN A 92 -15.12 -10.81 -30.31
CA ASN A 92 -14.82 -11.99 -31.15
C ASN A 92 -15.71 -13.20 -30.84
N GLY A 93 -17.01 -12.97 -30.63
CA GLY A 93 -17.99 -14.01 -30.32
C GLY A 93 -17.95 -14.58 -28.90
N LYS A 94 -17.02 -14.13 -28.05
CA LYS A 94 -16.91 -14.53 -26.64
C LYS A 94 -17.49 -13.46 -25.73
N SER A 95 -18.32 -13.87 -24.76
CA SER A 95 -18.90 -12.97 -23.76
C SER A 95 -17.99 -12.82 -22.56
N TYR A 96 -17.84 -11.57 -22.11
CA TYR A 96 -17.13 -11.17 -20.90
C TYR A 96 -18.09 -10.42 -19.99
N TYR A 97 -18.00 -10.66 -18.70
CA TYR A 97 -18.95 -10.14 -17.73
C TYR A 97 -18.28 -9.24 -16.68
N TRP A 98 -19.08 -8.33 -16.15
CA TRP A 98 -18.79 -7.59 -14.93
C TRP A 98 -19.78 -8.02 -13.86
N GLY A 99 -19.27 -8.26 -12.69
CA GLY A 99 -20.06 -8.70 -11.55
C GLY A 99 -19.81 -7.86 -10.30
N GLN A 100 -20.72 -8.00 -9.35
CA GLN A 100 -20.57 -7.40 -8.03
C GLN A 100 -19.98 -8.41 -7.06
N MET A 101 -19.12 -7.92 -6.16
CA MET A 101 -18.58 -8.65 -5.01
C MET A 101 -18.46 -7.75 -3.79
N THR A 102 -18.47 -8.36 -2.61
CA THR A 102 -18.32 -7.66 -1.33
C THR A 102 -17.28 -8.36 -0.46
N GLY A 103 -16.38 -7.60 0.11
CA GLY A 103 -15.38 -8.10 1.06
C GLY A 103 -14.12 -7.24 1.11
N THR A 104 -13.25 -7.56 2.07
CA THR A 104 -11.90 -6.98 2.13
C THR A 104 -11.05 -7.39 0.93
N SER A 105 -11.40 -8.51 0.26
CA SER A 105 -10.80 -8.93 -1.01
C SER A 105 -10.99 -7.93 -2.16
N GLN A 106 -11.99 -7.05 -2.10
CA GLN A 106 -12.22 -5.96 -3.04
C GLN A 106 -11.58 -4.65 -2.55
N ALA A 107 -11.53 -4.44 -1.24
CA ALA A 107 -10.90 -3.27 -0.65
C ALA A 107 -9.38 -3.28 -0.78
N SER A 108 -8.74 -4.44 -0.60
CA SER A 108 -7.28 -4.57 -0.69
C SER A 108 -6.71 -4.21 -2.06
N PRO A 109 -7.21 -4.71 -3.19
CA PRO A 109 -6.72 -4.32 -4.51
C PRO A 109 -7.03 -2.85 -4.84
N PHE A 110 -8.10 -2.26 -4.26
CA PHE A 110 -8.35 -0.83 -4.37
C PHE A 110 -7.20 -0.03 -3.75
N VAL A 111 -6.78 -0.37 -2.52
CA VAL A 111 -5.63 0.26 -1.86
C VAL A 111 -4.34 0.01 -2.64
N ALA A 112 -4.13 -1.21 -3.14
CA ALA A 112 -2.96 -1.54 -3.95
C ALA A 112 -2.88 -0.67 -5.22
N GLY A 113 -4.02 -0.43 -5.90
CA GLY A 113 -4.09 0.46 -7.05
C GLY A 113 -3.76 1.91 -6.70
N VAL A 114 -4.27 2.42 -5.58
CA VAL A 114 -3.92 3.76 -5.08
C VAL A 114 -2.42 3.86 -4.80
N ILE A 115 -1.84 2.88 -4.10
CA ILE A 115 -0.40 2.86 -3.81
C ILE A 115 0.43 2.78 -5.09
N ALA A 116 -0.03 2.05 -6.10
CA ALA A 116 0.64 1.99 -7.40
C ALA A 116 0.74 3.37 -8.06
N THR A 117 -0.30 4.21 -7.97
CA THR A 117 -0.24 5.59 -8.47
C THR A 117 0.71 6.48 -7.67
N TRP A 118 0.87 6.23 -6.37
CA TRP A 118 1.86 6.94 -5.55
C TRP A 118 3.29 6.53 -5.90
N LEU A 119 3.51 5.23 -6.14
CA LEU A 119 4.81 4.71 -6.60
C LEU A 119 5.16 5.15 -8.02
N GLU A 120 4.17 5.36 -8.90
CA GLU A 120 4.39 5.98 -10.22
C GLU A 120 4.89 7.42 -10.07
N ALA A 121 4.32 8.18 -9.14
CA ALA A 121 4.73 9.55 -8.87
C ALA A 121 6.09 9.64 -8.14
N ASN A 122 6.39 8.69 -7.27
CA ASN A 122 7.68 8.57 -6.58
C ASN A 122 8.05 7.09 -6.36
N PRO A 123 8.86 6.49 -7.26
CA PRO A 123 9.29 5.09 -7.16
C PRO A 123 10.15 4.76 -5.94
N GLU A 124 10.73 5.77 -5.28
CA GLU A 124 11.62 5.60 -4.13
C GLU A 124 10.89 5.43 -2.79
N LEU A 125 9.55 5.48 -2.78
CA LEU A 125 8.77 5.29 -1.55
C LEU A 125 9.00 3.91 -0.96
N SER A 126 9.45 3.88 0.28
CA SER A 126 9.55 2.66 1.08
C SER A 126 8.17 2.22 1.59
N PRO A 127 8.00 0.95 2.02
CA PRO A 127 6.78 0.53 2.69
C PRO A 127 6.42 1.37 3.92
N GLU A 128 7.41 1.88 4.63
CA GLU A 128 7.26 2.75 5.79
C GLU A 128 6.72 4.13 5.39
N ASP A 129 7.22 4.69 4.28
CA ASP A 129 6.72 5.96 3.72
C ASP A 129 5.26 5.83 3.31
N ILE A 130 4.91 4.73 2.64
CA ILE A 130 3.51 4.45 2.26
C ILE A 130 2.62 4.35 3.49
N GLN A 131 3.06 3.65 4.55
CA GLN A 131 2.30 3.58 5.80
C GLN A 131 2.13 4.97 6.43
N LEU A 132 3.15 5.81 6.39
CA LEU A 132 3.10 7.17 6.94
C LEU A 132 2.16 8.06 6.13
N ILE A 133 2.20 8.00 4.80
CA ILE A 133 1.26 8.69 3.92
C ILE A 133 -0.18 8.27 4.24
N LEU A 134 -0.45 6.97 4.34
CA LEU A 134 -1.77 6.45 4.71
C LEU A 134 -2.25 7.02 6.06
N LYS A 135 -1.38 7.02 7.08
CA LYS A 135 -1.69 7.55 8.41
C LYS A 135 -2.01 9.05 8.39
N LYS A 136 -1.23 9.81 7.62
CA LYS A 136 -1.34 11.27 7.54
C LYS A 136 -2.55 11.72 6.72
N THR A 137 -2.89 10.98 5.66
CA THR A 137 -3.85 11.42 4.66
C THR A 137 -5.19 10.69 4.72
N ALA A 138 -5.32 9.62 5.52
CA ALA A 138 -6.58 8.90 5.66
C ALA A 138 -7.69 9.84 6.17
N ARG A 139 -8.81 9.81 5.46
CA ARG A 139 -9.96 10.67 5.75
C ARG A 139 -10.74 10.14 6.95
N GLN A 140 -11.07 11.02 7.87
CA GLN A 140 -11.99 10.77 8.96
C GLN A 140 -13.34 11.45 8.69
N ASP A 141 -14.42 10.82 9.08
CA ASP A 141 -15.78 11.35 8.95
C ASP A 141 -16.67 10.91 10.14
N SER A 142 -17.94 11.28 10.11
CA SER A 142 -18.89 10.92 11.18
C SER A 142 -19.08 9.42 11.37
N HIS A 143 -18.72 8.60 10.40
CA HIS A 143 -18.83 7.13 10.50
C HIS A 143 -17.57 6.50 11.06
N THR A 144 -16.40 7.08 10.82
CA THR A 144 -15.14 6.55 11.34
C THR A 144 -14.97 6.83 12.84
N GLY A 145 -15.52 7.94 13.31
CA GLY A 145 -15.21 8.49 14.62
C GLY A 145 -13.75 8.92 14.72
N ALA A 146 -13.25 9.05 15.94
CA ALA A 146 -11.85 9.37 16.19
C ALA A 146 -10.94 8.21 15.77
N CYS A 147 -9.92 8.50 14.97
CA CYS A 147 -8.90 7.55 14.52
C CYS A 147 -7.54 7.94 15.11
N PRO A 148 -6.61 6.96 15.30
CA PRO A 148 -6.75 5.54 14.89
C PRO A 148 -7.64 4.73 15.84
N ASN A 149 -8.35 3.74 15.28
CA ASN A 149 -9.13 2.78 16.04
C ASN A 149 -9.12 1.38 15.39
N SER A 150 -9.57 0.37 16.13
CA SER A 150 -9.54 -1.03 15.70
C SER A 150 -10.57 -1.41 14.62
N ILE A 151 -11.41 -0.50 14.19
CA ILE A 151 -12.47 -0.71 13.18
C ILE A 151 -12.05 -0.10 11.84
N TYR A 152 -11.63 1.17 11.86
CA TYR A 152 -11.29 1.93 10.66
C TYR A 152 -9.78 2.16 10.49
N GLY A 153 -8.95 1.70 11.42
CA GLY A 153 -7.53 2.03 11.42
C GLY A 153 -7.31 3.53 11.54
N TYR A 154 -6.51 4.09 10.65
CA TYR A 154 -6.28 5.53 10.57
C TYR A 154 -7.40 6.30 9.85
N GLY A 155 -8.37 5.58 9.24
CA GLY A 155 -9.51 6.17 8.53
C GLY A 155 -9.78 5.51 7.19
N LYS A 156 -10.45 6.23 6.30
CA LYS A 156 -10.73 5.84 4.91
C LYS A 156 -9.62 6.33 3.99
N ILE A 157 -9.13 5.49 3.08
CA ILE A 157 -8.11 5.90 2.13
C ILE A 157 -8.55 7.12 1.33
N ASP A 158 -7.64 8.09 1.17
CA ASP A 158 -7.81 9.26 0.30
C ASP A 158 -6.68 9.27 -0.74
N ALA A 159 -7.01 8.82 -1.95
CA ALA A 159 -6.04 8.72 -3.03
C ALA A 159 -5.49 10.10 -3.44
N LEU A 160 -6.37 11.14 -3.45
CA LEU A 160 -5.98 12.49 -3.84
C LEU A 160 -5.12 13.18 -2.78
N ALA A 161 -5.49 13.04 -1.51
CA ALA A 161 -4.66 13.59 -0.44
C ALA A 161 -3.29 12.90 -0.40
N GLY A 162 -3.26 11.57 -0.60
CA GLY A 162 -2.01 10.81 -0.65
C GLY A 162 -1.10 11.22 -1.82
N ILE A 163 -1.62 11.36 -3.04
CA ILE A 163 -0.80 11.78 -4.18
C ILE A 163 -0.28 13.21 -4.01
N LYS A 164 -1.07 14.10 -3.42
CA LYS A 164 -0.63 15.47 -3.08
C LYS A 164 0.50 15.45 -2.06
N GLU A 165 0.41 14.57 -1.07
CA GLU A 165 1.46 14.37 -0.08
C GLU A 165 2.75 13.88 -0.75
N VAL A 166 2.67 12.87 -1.62
CA VAL A 166 3.82 12.34 -2.40
C VAL A 166 4.49 13.41 -3.26
N LEU A 167 3.71 14.29 -3.88
CA LEU A 167 4.21 15.34 -4.77
C LEU A 167 4.64 16.62 -4.02
N SER A 168 4.40 16.71 -2.71
CA SER A 168 4.77 17.88 -1.93
C SER A 168 6.27 17.91 -1.65
N PRO A 169 7.00 18.99 -1.93
CA PRO A 169 8.41 19.10 -1.61
C PRO A 169 8.72 18.87 -0.11
N SER A 170 7.80 19.28 0.76
CA SER A 170 7.92 19.08 2.22
C SER A 170 7.73 17.63 2.65
N ALA A 171 7.05 16.81 1.84
CA ALA A 171 6.80 15.41 2.20
C ALA A 171 8.04 14.55 2.01
N ILE A 172 8.83 14.82 0.98
CA ILE A 172 10.07 14.08 0.70
C ILE A 172 11.07 14.31 1.83
N ASP A 173 11.13 15.51 2.39
CA ASP A 173 12.03 15.83 3.50
C ASP A 173 11.53 15.33 4.87
N ASN A 174 10.22 15.09 5.05
CA ASN A 174 9.63 14.67 6.33
C ASN A 174 9.33 13.17 6.42
N LEU A 175 9.27 12.44 5.29
CA LEU A 175 8.96 11.01 5.26
C LEU A 175 10.11 10.13 5.77
N SER A 176 11.34 10.67 5.81
CA SER A 176 12.53 9.93 6.23
C SER A 176 13.23 10.52 7.48
N THR A 177 12.48 11.09 8.42
CA THR A 177 13.06 11.76 9.61
C THR A 177 13.92 10.87 10.51
N ASP A 178 13.93 9.57 10.30
CA ASP A 178 14.79 8.63 11.03
C ASP A 178 15.90 8.00 10.18
N LYS A 179 15.96 8.26 8.88
CA LYS A 179 17.09 7.77 8.07
C LYS A 179 18.26 8.75 8.18
N LEU A 180 19.39 8.24 8.61
CA LEU A 180 20.66 8.96 8.68
C LEU A 180 21.14 9.44 7.30
N TYR A 181 20.51 8.96 6.21
CA TYR A 181 20.96 9.16 4.84
C TYR A 181 19.81 9.15 3.83
N LYS A 182 20.06 9.75 2.66
CA LYS A 182 19.22 9.65 1.44
C LYS A 182 19.98 8.88 0.36
N LEU A 183 19.28 7.99 -0.33
CA LEU A 183 19.82 7.27 -1.49
C LEU A 183 19.57 8.06 -2.77
N TYR A 184 20.55 8.10 -3.63
CA TYR A 184 20.48 8.65 -4.98
C TYR A 184 20.92 7.58 -5.99
N ARG A 185 20.59 7.77 -7.25
CA ARG A 185 20.98 6.84 -8.32
C ARG A 185 22.49 6.59 -8.35
N ASP A 186 23.30 7.60 -8.02
CA ASP A 186 24.74 7.61 -8.12
C ASP A 186 25.47 7.50 -6.76
N GLY A 187 24.73 7.45 -5.63
CA GLY A 187 25.38 7.42 -4.32
C GLY A 187 24.41 7.57 -3.14
N ILE A 188 25.01 7.88 -2.01
CA ILE A 188 24.36 8.08 -0.73
C ILE A 188 24.78 9.44 -0.14
N LEU A 189 23.80 10.21 0.37
CA LEU A 189 24.03 11.47 1.07
C LEU A 189 23.59 11.32 2.53
N PHE A 190 24.49 11.57 3.48
CA PHE A 190 24.16 11.60 4.90
C PHE A 190 23.52 12.93 5.26
N THR A 191 22.32 12.86 5.86
CA THR A 191 21.46 14.04 6.12
C THR A 191 21.42 14.46 7.56
N SER A 192 21.84 13.58 8.49
CA SER A 192 21.91 13.87 9.90
C SER A 192 23.28 13.44 10.48
N GLN A 193 23.61 13.95 11.65
CA GLN A 193 24.86 13.59 12.32
C GLN A 193 24.84 12.10 12.68
N ALA A 194 25.64 11.32 11.98
CA ALA A 194 25.68 9.87 12.14
C ALA A 194 26.93 9.41 12.94
N GLY A 195 27.99 10.21 13.00
CA GLY A 195 29.24 9.82 13.59
C GLY A 195 29.86 8.62 12.86
N LYS A 196 30.39 7.66 13.62
CA LYS A 196 30.97 6.43 13.07
C LYS A 196 29.88 5.51 12.56
N ILE A 197 29.91 5.20 11.28
CA ILE A 197 29.03 4.23 10.63
C ILE A 197 29.82 3.00 10.17
N ASN A 198 29.12 1.86 10.15
CA ASN A 198 29.60 0.66 9.51
C ASN A 198 28.83 0.52 8.18
N LEU A 199 29.49 0.80 7.07
CA LEU A 199 28.93 0.74 5.72
C LEU A 199 29.36 -0.57 5.06
N ILE A 200 28.42 -1.44 4.73
CA ILE A 200 28.70 -2.69 4.04
C ILE A 200 27.80 -2.77 2.80
N LEU A 201 28.38 -3.20 1.70
CA LEU A 201 27.68 -3.53 0.46
C LEU A 201 27.93 -4.99 0.10
N SER A 202 26.87 -5.77 0.02
CA SER A 202 26.92 -7.18 -0.37
C SER A 202 26.06 -7.43 -1.60
N THR A 203 26.38 -8.46 -2.36
CA THR A 203 25.51 -9.00 -3.39
C THR A 203 24.32 -9.71 -2.75
N PRO A 204 23.20 -9.95 -3.47
CA PRO A 204 22.02 -10.63 -2.92
C PRO A 204 22.28 -12.04 -2.39
N ASP A 205 23.33 -12.70 -2.84
CA ASP A 205 23.80 -14.00 -2.35
C ASP A 205 24.73 -13.90 -1.12
N GLY A 206 24.91 -12.67 -0.59
CA GLY A 206 25.61 -12.41 0.68
C GLY A 206 27.10 -12.17 0.55
N ILE A 207 27.69 -12.10 -0.67
CA ILE A 207 29.10 -11.82 -0.85
C ILE A 207 29.36 -10.33 -0.59
N ILE A 208 30.18 -9.99 0.41
CA ILE A 208 30.58 -8.62 0.70
C ILE A 208 31.50 -8.10 -0.40
N ARG A 209 31.16 -7.00 -1.02
CA ARG A 209 31.93 -6.29 -2.05
C ARG A 209 32.62 -5.04 -1.54
N TYR A 210 32.04 -4.41 -0.53
CA TYR A 210 32.62 -3.25 0.14
C TYR A 210 32.28 -3.29 1.62
N SER A 211 33.23 -2.91 2.46
CA SER A 211 33.02 -2.77 3.90
C SER A 211 33.99 -1.73 4.45
N ASP A 212 33.46 -0.71 5.10
CA ASP A 212 34.24 0.35 5.73
C ASP A 212 33.58 0.86 7.01
N LYS A 213 34.40 1.36 7.92
CA LYS A 213 33.99 2.10 9.11
C LYS A 213 34.45 3.54 8.97
N THR A 214 33.55 4.40 8.62
CA THR A 214 33.85 5.80 8.32
C THR A 214 33.08 6.74 9.23
N ASP A 215 33.64 7.90 9.50
CA ASP A 215 32.95 8.99 10.16
C ASP A 215 32.22 9.80 9.09
N VAL A 216 30.94 10.05 9.32
CA VAL A 216 30.09 10.84 8.42
C VAL A 216 29.47 12.01 9.17
N GLU A 217 29.39 13.15 8.49
CA GLU A 217 28.75 14.37 8.94
C GLU A 217 27.55 14.69 8.02
N PRO A 218 26.62 15.54 8.44
CA PRO A 218 25.56 16.03 7.55
C PRO A 218 26.18 16.65 6.29
N GLY A 219 25.72 16.19 5.11
CA GLY A 219 26.27 16.60 3.82
C GLY A 219 27.37 15.69 3.28
N THR A 220 27.87 14.71 4.05
CA THR A 220 28.80 13.70 3.51
C THR A 220 28.11 12.93 2.38
N ARG A 221 28.73 12.89 1.21
CA ARG A 221 28.28 12.15 0.03
C ARG A 221 29.28 11.06 -0.32
N ILE A 222 28.81 9.85 -0.55
CA ILE A 222 29.60 8.72 -1.03
C ILE A 222 29.00 8.30 -2.36
N GLU A 223 29.79 8.37 -3.42
CA GLU A 223 29.36 7.97 -4.78
C GLU A 223 29.73 6.50 -5.03
N TRP A 224 28.82 5.74 -5.66
CA TRP A 224 29.02 4.31 -5.91
C TRP A 224 30.27 4.03 -6.73
N ARG A 225 30.63 4.93 -7.67
CA ARG A 225 31.83 4.81 -8.49
C ARG A 225 33.14 4.84 -7.67
N GLU A 226 33.12 5.51 -6.52
CA GLU A 226 34.29 5.63 -5.64
C GLU A 226 34.52 4.34 -4.84
N LEU A 227 33.49 3.48 -4.73
CA LEU A 227 33.56 2.22 -4.00
C LEU A 227 34.03 1.04 -4.85
N GLY A 228 34.34 1.26 -6.13
CA GLY A 228 34.82 0.21 -7.05
C GLY A 228 33.81 -0.89 -7.33
N LEU A 229 32.50 -0.57 -7.25
CA LEU A 229 31.43 -1.51 -7.48
C LEU A 229 31.12 -1.62 -8.98
N ASN A 230 30.78 -2.83 -9.42
CA ASN A 230 30.23 -3.05 -10.76
C ASN A 230 28.75 -2.71 -10.80
N THR A 231 28.23 -2.39 -12.00
CA THR A 231 26.78 -2.26 -12.22
C THR A 231 26.05 -3.50 -11.72
N GLY A 232 25.02 -3.33 -10.89
CA GLY A 232 24.28 -4.46 -10.37
C GLY A 232 23.46 -4.16 -9.13
N LEU A 233 22.83 -5.22 -8.63
CA LEU A 233 22.00 -5.19 -7.45
C LEU A 233 22.84 -5.50 -6.20
N TYR A 234 22.71 -4.67 -5.18
CA TYR A 234 23.41 -4.82 -3.91
C TYR A 234 22.44 -4.69 -2.72
N ILE A 235 22.88 -5.21 -1.58
CA ILE A 235 22.27 -4.94 -0.28
C ILE A 235 23.20 -3.99 0.45
N LEU A 236 22.72 -2.79 0.70
CA LEU A 236 23.38 -1.79 1.53
C LEU A 236 23.05 -2.05 2.99
N HIS A 237 24.08 -2.13 3.85
CA HIS A 237 23.93 -2.23 5.30
C HIS A 237 24.59 -1.03 5.95
N ILE A 238 23.85 -0.31 6.80
CA ILE A 238 24.37 0.80 7.60
C ILE A 238 23.88 0.64 9.04
N ASN A 239 24.79 0.45 9.98
CA ASN A 239 24.50 0.35 11.41
C ASN A 239 23.34 -0.62 11.75
N GLY A 240 23.26 -1.77 11.06
CA GLY A 240 22.22 -2.77 11.27
C GLY A 240 20.93 -2.58 10.46
N PHE A 241 20.79 -1.48 9.74
CA PHE A 241 19.72 -1.31 8.72
C PHE A 241 20.21 -1.88 7.39
N SER A 242 19.28 -2.50 6.65
CA SER A 242 19.60 -3.09 5.35
C SER A 242 18.59 -2.62 4.30
N GLU A 243 19.08 -2.24 3.14
CA GLU A 243 18.29 -1.74 2.03
C GLU A 243 18.83 -2.26 0.70
N LYS A 244 17.93 -2.54 -0.23
CA LYS A 244 18.27 -3.02 -1.57
C LYS A 244 18.52 -1.82 -2.48
N ILE A 245 19.66 -1.77 -3.12
CA ILE A 245 20.05 -0.69 -4.03
C ILE A 245 20.48 -1.25 -5.39
N PHE A 246 20.36 -0.42 -6.42
CA PHE A 246 20.92 -0.69 -7.74
C PHE A 246 22.07 0.29 -8.00
N VAL A 247 23.27 -0.23 -8.23
CA VAL A 247 24.44 0.55 -8.66
C VAL A 247 24.41 0.59 -10.20
N PRO A 248 24.36 1.76 -10.83
CA PRO A 248 24.22 1.96 -12.26
C PRO A 248 25.46 1.55 -13.06
#